data_deed15a24b3fb59d5f6626cc07614629
#
_entry.id   deed15a24b3fb59d5f6626cc07614629
#
_cell.length_a   1.000
_cell.length_b   1.000
_cell.length_c   1.000
_cell.angle_alpha   90.00
_cell.angle_beta   90.00
_cell.angle_gamma   90.00
#
_symmetry.space_group_name_H-M   'P 1'
#
loop_
_entity.id
_entity.type
_entity.pdbx_description
1 polymer ?
#
loop_
_entity_poly.entity_id
_entity_poly.type
_entity_poly.pdbx_seq_one_letter_code
_entity_poly.pdbx_strand_id
1 'polypeptide(L)'
;MVGTKPGDLFILRNIGNFVPPFSLNGDFHGTASAIEYAVSILNVSNIIVCGHSYCGACQNLYKDIPNTQNYINIRKWLELGKIAREMTLKNKHLYKNEEELYKATEKNSIICQ
;
A
#
# COMPACT_ATOMS: atom_id res chain seq x y z
N MET A 1 -7.74 -9.58 -16.72
CA MET A 1 -7.45 -8.44 -15.89
C MET A 1 -7.28 -7.17 -16.72
N VAL A 2 -6.13 -6.85 -17.29
CA VAL A 2 -5.95 -5.66 -18.14
C VAL A 2 -5.75 -6.00 -19.62
N GLY A 3 -6.11 -7.19 -20.07
CA GLY A 3 -5.99 -7.63 -21.46
C GLY A 3 -4.56 -7.77 -22.00
N THR A 4 -3.57 -7.80 -21.12
CA THR A 4 -2.15 -7.89 -21.46
C THR A 4 -1.69 -9.33 -21.64
N LYS A 5 -0.62 -9.51 -22.42
CA LYS A 5 0.05 -10.80 -22.63
C LYS A 5 1.23 -10.95 -21.66
N PRO A 6 1.73 -12.18 -21.45
CA PRO A 6 2.99 -12.39 -20.72
C PRO A 6 4.12 -11.54 -21.33
N GLY A 7 4.81 -10.79 -20.49
CA GLY A 7 5.90 -9.89 -20.88
C GLY A 7 5.51 -8.41 -21.06
N ASP A 8 4.22 -8.09 -21.16
CA ASP A 8 3.77 -6.70 -21.31
C ASP A 8 3.87 -5.89 -20.01
N LEU A 9 3.71 -6.55 -18.85
CA LEU A 9 3.74 -5.91 -17.55
C LEU A 9 4.62 -6.68 -16.55
N PHE A 10 5.36 -5.95 -15.74
CA PHE A 10 5.93 -6.45 -14.50
C PHE A 10 4.95 -6.15 -13.37
N ILE A 11 4.39 -7.18 -12.74
CA ILE A 11 3.34 -7.04 -11.74
C ILE A 11 3.86 -7.41 -10.36
N LEU A 12 3.77 -6.46 -9.44
CA LEU A 12 4.03 -6.67 -8.02
C LEU A 12 2.72 -6.55 -7.24
N ARG A 13 2.45 -7.50 -6.36
CA ARG A 13 1.31 -7.46 -5.44
C ARG A 13 1.80 -7.48 -4.00
N ASN A 14 1.24 -6.60 -3.17
CA ASN A 14 1.53 -6.54 -1.75
C ASN A 14 0.25 -6.29 -0.93
N ILE A 15 0.39 -6.23 0.38
CA ILE A 15 -0.70 -5.91 1.32
C ILE A 15 -0.95 -4.40 1.32
N GLY A 16 -2.11 -3.98 0.85
CA GLY A 16 -2.37 -2.59 0.52
C GLY A 16 -1.62 -2.23 -0.78
N ASN A 17 -1.64 -1.01 -1.16
CA ASN A 17 -0.89 -0.49 -2.31
C ASN A 17 0.34 0.31 -1.85
N PHE A 18 0.92 -0.06 -0.71
CA PHE A 18 1.99 0.71 -0.08
C PHE A 18 3.32 0.52 -0.80
N VAL A 19 3.97 1.65 -1.06
CA VAL A 19 5.33 1.70 -1.58
C VAL A 19 6.27 2.05 -0.43
N PRO A 20 7.17 1.15 -0.01
CA PRO A 20 8.10 1.45 1.06
C PRO A 20 9.08 2.54 0.60
N PRO A 21 9.48 3.47 1.50
CA PRO A 21 10.48 4.46 1.18
C PRO A 21 11.81 3.77 0.85
N PHE A 22 12.59 4.41 -0.02
CA PHE A 22 13.93 3.94 -0.31
C PHE A 22 14.79 3.93 0.97
N SER A 23 15.48 2.82 1.21
CA SER A 23 16.40 2.68 2.35
C SER A 23 17.68 2.01 1.90
N LEU A 24 18.82 2.59 2.32
CA LEU A 24 20.14 2.02 2.10
C LEU A 24 20.45 0.86 3.07
N ASN A 25 19.69 0.70 4.14
CA ASN A 25 19.83 -0.40 5.07
C ASN A 25 19.21 -1.65 4.45
N GLY A 26 20.06 -2.43 3.79
CA GLY A 26 19.71 -3.54 2.91
C GLY A 26 19.14 -4.79 3.59
N ASP A 27 18.07 -4.64 4.38
CA ASP A 27 17.29 -5.79 4.83
C ASP A 27 16.44 -6.36 3.68
N PHE A 28 16.06 -7.62 3.79
CA PHE A 28 15.33 -8.37 2.75
C PHE A 28 13.91 -7.82 2.50
N HIS A 29 13.81 -6.72 1.76
CA HIS A 29 12.55 -6.05 1.42
C HIS A 29 12.05 -6.47 0.05
N GLY A 30 11.19 -7.49 -0.03
CA GLY A 30 10.67 -8.03 -1.28
C GLY A 30 10.02 -6.99 -2.20
N THR A 31 9.21 -6.08 -1.66
CA THR A 31 8.59 -5.01 -2.45
C THR A 31 9.62 -4.02 -3.00
N ALA A 32 10.56 -3.58 -2.17
CA ALA A 32 11.60 -2.64 -2.60
C ALA A 32 12.50 -3.26 -3.68
N SER A 33 12.92 -4.52 -3.49
CA SER A 33 13.73 -5.26 -4.46
C SER A 33 13.01 -5.44 -5.80
N ALA A 34 11.71 -5.72 -5.78
CA ALA A 34 10.94 -5.87 -7.01
C ALA A 34 10.80 -4.55 -7.79
N ILE A 35 10.60 -3.42 -7.08
CA ILE A 35 10.56 -2.09 -7.70
C ILE A 35 11.93 -1.76 -8.30
N GLU A 36 13.00 -1.97 -7.55
CA GLU A 36 14.38 -1.73 -8.01
C GLU A 36 14.72 -2.57 -9.24
N TYR A 37 14.33 -3.84 -9.27
CA TYR A 37 14.50 -4.71 -10.43
C TYR A 37 13.74 -4.17 -11.65
N ALA A 38 12.48 -3.77 -11.48
CA ALA A 38 11.69 -3.22 -12.57
C ALA A 38 12.30 -1.93 -13.14
N VAL A 39 12.76 -1.03 -12.27
CA VAL A 39 13.31 0.26 -12.68
C VAL A 39 14.73 0.12 -13.22
N SER A 40 15.62 -0.56 -12.51
CA SER A 40 17.07 -0.55 -12.78
C SER A 40 17.52 -1.64 -13.74
N ILE A 41 16.82 -2.78 -13.79
CA ILE A 41 17.17 -3.92 -14.64
C ILE A 41 16.27 -3.96 -15.88
N LEU A 42 14.96 -3.87 -15.70
CA LEU A 42 14.00 -3.93 -16.81
C LEU A 42 13.79 -2.59 -17.50
N ASN A 43 14.22 -1.48 -16.88
CA ASN A 43 14.09 -0.12 -17.41
C ASN A 43 12.64 0.23 -17.79
N VAL A 44 11.68 -0.08 -16.92
CA VAL A 44 10.28 0.22 -17.19
C VAL A 44 10.04 1.73 -17.32
N SER A 45 9.21 2.14 -18.27
CA SER A 45 8.93 3.55 -18.54
C SER A 45 7.95 4.17 -17.55
N ASN A 46 7.12 3.36 -16.92
CA ASN A 46 6.05 3.82 -16.04
C ASN A 46 5.89 2.88 -14.84
N ILE A 47 5.53 3.47 -13.71
CA ILE A 47 5.10 2.75 -12.51
C ILE A 47 3.65 3.14 -12.23
N ILE A 48 2.78 2.15 -12.07
CA ILE A 48 1.36 2.36 -11.78
C ILE A 48 1.06 1.78 -10.40
N VAL A 49 0.61 2.64 -9.48
CA VAL A 49 0.12 2.23 -8.17
C VAL A 49 -1.38 2.00 -8.25
N CYS A 50 -1.82 0.77 -7.98
CA CYS A 50 -3.22 0.39 -8.03
C CYS A 50 -3.72 -0.04 -6.66
N GLY A 51 -4.82 0.55 -6.22
CA GLY A 51 -5.62 0.07 -5.09
C GLY A 51 -6.90 -0.61 -5.57
N HIS A 52 -7.68 -1.11 -4.63
CA HIS A 52 -9.00 -1.71 -4.89
C HIS A 52 -9.98 -1.36 -3.78
N SER A 53 -11.27 -1.50 -4.06
CA SER A 53 -12.34 -1.34 -3.08
C SER A 53 -12.32 -2.46 -2.03
N TYR A 54 -12.82 -2.16 -0.83
CA TYR A 54 -12.89 -3.09 0.29
C TYR A 54 -11.52 -3.66 0.70
N CYS A 55 -10.48 -2.82 0.65
CA CYS A 55 -9.13 -3.22 1.00
C CYS A 55 -9.00 -3.51 2.49
N GLY A 56 -8.74 -4.77 2.85
CA GLY A 56 -8.53 -5.17 4.24
C GLY A 56 -7.34 -4.45 4.92
N ALA A 57 -6.29 -4.12 4.17
CA ALA A 57 -5.17 -3.34 4.71
C ALA A 57 -5.61 -1.94 5.14
N CYS A 58 -6.36 -1.22 4.30
CA CYS A 58 -6.89 0.11 4.63
C CYS A 58 -7.83 0.09 5.84
N GLN A 59 -8.68 -0.95 5.95
CA GLN A 59 -9.54 -1.15 7.12
C GLN A 59 -8.74 -1.41 8.39
N ASN A 60 -7.68 -2.21 8.30
CA ASN A 60 -6.85 -2.55 9.45
C ASN A 60 -5.98 -1.38 9.94
N LEU A 61 -5.86 -0.27 9.20
CA LEU A 61 -5.26 0.96 9.70
C LEU A 61 -6.01 1.56 10.90
N TYR A 62 -7.27 1.21 11.09
CA TYR A 62 -8.14 1.70 12.17
C TYR A 62 -8.32 0.69 13.30
N LYS A 63 -7.77 -0.50 13.15
CA LYS A 63 -7.89 -1.58 14.16
C LYS A 63 -6.63 -1.67 14.99
N ASP A 64 -6.80 -2.06 16.24
CA ASP A 64 -5.69 -2.39 17.12
C ASP A 64 -5.17 -3.79 16.77
N ILE A 65 -3.99 -3.85 16.16
CA ILE A 65 -3.34 -5.12 15.81
C ILE A 65 -2.53 -5.60 17.03
N PRO A 66 -2.77 -6.81 17.53
CA PRO A 66 -2.09 -7.31 18.73
C PRO A 66 -0.56 -7.26 18.61
N ASN A 67 0.11 -6.85 19.70
CA ASN A 67 1.57 -6.80 19.76
C ASN A 67 2.15 -8.17 20.10
N THR A 68 2.01 -9.13 19.20
CA THR A 68 2.52 -10.50 19.37
C THR A 68 3.39 -10.87 18.17
N GLN A 69 4.18 -11.95 18.34
CA GLN A 69 5.08 -12.43 17.28
C GLN A 69 4.36 -12.76 15.96
N ASN A 70 3.09 -13.17 16.02
CA ASN A 70 2.31 -13.52 14.83
C ASN A 70 1.96 -12.31 13.95
N TYR A 71 2.06 -11.10 14.49
CA TYR A 71 1.65 -9.86 13.79
C TYR A 71 2.79 -8.86 13.58
N ILE A 72 4.04 -9.22 13.93
CA ILE A 72 5.16 -8.29 13.92
C ILE A 72 5.39 -7.64 12.54
N ASN A 73 5.32 -8.43 11.47
CA ASN A 73 5.57 -7.95 10.11
C ASN A 73 4.40 -7.10 9.60
N ILE A 74 3.16 -7.55 9.80
CA ILE A 74 1.99 -6.78 9.32
C ILE A 74 1.84 -5.46 10.10
N ARG A 75 2.10 -5.43 11.38
CA ARG A 75 2.12 -4.19 12.16
C ARG A 75 3.10 -3.17 11.58
N LYS A 76 4.34 -3.64 11.32
CA LYS A 76 5.38 -2.79 10.74
C LYS A 76 5.01 -2.32 9.34
N TRP A 77 4.44 -3.20 8.52
CA TRP A 77 4.01 -2.87 7.17
C TRP A 77 2.88 -1.83 7.14
N LEU A 78 1.90 -1.93 8.04
CA LEU A 78 0.78 -0.99 8.12
C LEU A 78 1.20 0.43 8.55
N GLU A 79 2.38 0.61 9.14
CA GLU A 79 2.92 1.95 9.41
C GLU A 79 3.06 2.80 8.13
N LEU A 80 3.28 2.16 6.97
CA LEU A 80 3.32 2.83 5.67
C LEU A 80 2.01 3.52 5.30
N GLY A 81 0.89 3.03 5.81
CA GLY A 81 -0.43 3.63 5.59
C GLY A 81 -0.81 4.76 6.55
N LYS A 82 0.07 5.12 7.49
CA LYS A 82 -0.22 6.11 8.53
C LYS A 82 -0.62 7.47 7.94
N ILE A 83 0.08 7.94 6.92
CA ILE A 83 -0.19 9.23 6.27
C ILE A 83 -1.60 9.22 5.66
N ALA A 84 -1.97 8.17 4.94
CA ALA A 84 -3.30 8.03 4.35
C ALA A 84 -4.40 8.05 5.41
N ARG A 85 -4.19 7.34 6.53
CA ARG A 85 -5.10 7.36 7.68
C ARG A 85 -5.24 8.76 8.28
N GLU A 86 -4.14 9.47 8.50
CA GLU A 86 -4.15 10.82 9.07
C GLU A 86 -4.86 11.82 8.15
N MET A 87 -4.60 11.77 6.84
CA MET A 87 -5.31 12.58 5.84
C MET A 87 -6.82 12.35 5.88
N THR A 88 -7.21 11.08 5.98
CA THR A 88 -8.64 10.72 6.06
C THR A 88 -9.26 11.23 7.36
N LEU A 89 -8.59 11.05 8.49
CA LEU A 89 -9.10 11.48 9.80
C LEU A 89 -9.25 13.00 9.93
N LYS A 90 -8.40 13.78 9.28
CA LYS A 90 -8.56 15.26 9.23
C LYS A 90 -9.92 15.69 8.66
N ASN A 91 -10.47 14.88 7.77
CA ASN A 91 -11.75 15.14 7.11
C ASN A 91 -12.87 14.20 7.60
N LYS A 92 -12.71 13.59 8.78
CA LYS A 92 -13.65 12.59 9.31
C LYS A 92 -15.10 13.10 9.37
N HIS A 93 -15.29 14.39 9.63
CA HIS A 93 -16.63 15.03 9.68
C HIS A 93 -17.38 14.99 8.34
N LEU A 94 -16.71 14.70 7.22
CA LEU A 94 -17.33 14.59 5.90
C LEU A 94 -17.91 13.19 5.64
N TYR A 95 -17.54 12.19 6.44
CA TYR A 95 -17.93 10.80 6.22
C TYR A 95 -19.07 10.40 7.16
N LYS A 96 -20.15 9.88 6.58
CA LYS A 96 -21.37 9.54 7.31
C LYS A 96 -21.26 8.23 8.10
N ASN A 97 -20.40 7.32 7.65
CA ASN A 97 -20.23 5.98 8.22
C ASN A 97 -18.81 5.44 7.96
N GLU A 98 -18.52 4.27 8.52
CA GLU A 98 -17.23 3.61 8.36
C GLU A 98 -16.93 3.22 6.91
N GLU A 99 -17.95 2.87 6.12
CA GLU A 99 -17.75 2.51 4.71
C GLU A 99 -17.21 3.69 3.91
N GLU A 100 -17.76 4.89 4.09
CA GLU A 100 -17.27 6.10 3.45
C GLU A 100 -15.86 6.47 3.93
N LEU A 101 -15.58 6.29 5.23
CA LEU A 101 -14.25 6.47 5.80
C LEU A 101 -13.22 5.53 5.13
N TYR A 102 -13.56 4.25 4.99
CA TYR A 102 -12.66 3.27 4.36
C TYR A 102 -12.45 3.56 2.88
N LYS A 103 -13.49 3.91 2.12
CA LYS A 103 -13.38 4.34 0.72
C LYS A 103 -12.48 5.57 0.55
N ALA A 104 -12.57 6.53 1.45
CA ALA A 104 -11.69 7.71 1.45
C ALA A 104 -10.24 7.32 1.75
N THR A 105 -10.03 6.38 2.68
CA THR A 105 -8.69 5.87 3.01
C THR A 105 -8.07 5.12 1.84
N GLU A 106 -8.84 4.32 1.14
CA GLU A 106 -8.39 3.61 -0.08
C GLU A 106 -7.90 4.58 -1.16
N LYS A 107 -8.61 5.69 -1.37
CA LYS A 107 -8.18 6.76 -2.29
C LYS A 107 -6.92 7.46 -1.79
N ASN A 108 -6.90 7.86 -0.53
CA ASN A 108 -5.77 8.57 0.07
C ASN A 108 -4.52 7.69 0.10
N SER A 109 -4.66 6.37 0.25
CA SER A 109 -3.53 5.45 0.23
C SER A 109 -2.81 5.42 -1.13
N ILE A 110 -3.52 5.67 -2.23
CA ILE A 110 -2.92 5.80 -3.56
C ILE A 110 -2.26 7.18 -3.73
N ILE A 111 -2.90 8.23 -3.23
CA ILE A 111 -2.39 9.60 -3.35
C ILE A 111 -1.07 9.79 -2.58
N CYS A 112 -0.85 9.03 -1.51
CA CYS A 112 0.32 9.12 -0.65
C CYS A 112 1.56 8.35 -1.15
N GLN A 113 1.48 7.62 -2.28
CA GLN A 113 2.58 6.77 -2.77
C GLN A 113 3.54 7.47 -3.75
#